data_2c8a005e4738e32bdee092a30414489d
#
_entry.id   2c8a005e4738e32bdee092a30414489d
#
_cell.length_a   1.000
_cell.length_b   1.000
_cell.length_c   1.000
_cell.angle_alpha   90.00
_cell.angle_beta   90.00
_cell.angle_gamma   90.00
#
_symmetry.space_group_name_H-M   'P 1'
#
loop_
_entity.id
_entity.type
_entity.pdbx_description
1 polymer ?
#
loop_
_entity_poly.entity_id
_entity_poly.type
_entity_poly.pdbx_seq_one_letter_code
_entity_poly.pdbx_strand_id
1 'polypeptide(L)'
;RSELALQEVRGILALLADRPQKEAIESIKTIEELEDDREPDANELSLLEQIVALRARIKTLQTEDDLLTERLMVMVGKSKGLLGWASFNGTTTNRFDASRFQSENPDLAKDYMKTSYSRTLRIRRGMAQD
;
A
#
# COMPACT_ATOMS: atom_id res chain seq x y z
N ARG A 1 -27.68 -4.88 9.42
CA ARG A 1 -26.48 -5.22 8.66
C ARG A 1 -26.25 -4.29 7.48
N SER A 2 -27.26 -4.10 6.64
CA SER A 2 -27.12 -3.17 5.52
C SER A 2 -26.96 -1.74 5.98
N GLU A 3 -27.51 -1.38 7.14
CA GLU A 3 -27.32 -0.05 7.70
C GLU A 3 -25.88 0.20 8.10
N LEU A 4 -25.22 -0.79 8.68
CA LEU A 4 -23.82 -0.70 9.05
C LEU A 4 -22.95 -0.50 7.80
N ALA A 5 -23.25 -1.25 6.75
CA ALA A 5 -22.51 -1.12 5.48
C ALA A 5 -22.71 0.26 4.87
N LEU A 6 -23.96 0.79 4.95
CA LEU A 6 -24.25 2.11 4.44
C LEU A 6 -23.52 3.19 5.23
N GLN A 7 -23.46 3.04 6.56
CA GLN A 7 -22.73 3.99 7.40
C GLN A 7 -21.24 3.98 7.09
N GLU A 8 -20.66 2.82 6.86
CA GLU A 8 -19.26 2.71 6.47
C GLU A 8 -19.00 3.40 5.15
N VAL A 9 -19.87 3.18 4.17
CA VAL A 9 -19.75 3.82 2.85
C VAL A 9 -19.86 5.33 2.98
N ARG A 10 -20.81 5.82 3.77
CA ARG A 10 -20.96 7.25 4.01
C ARG A 10 -19.74 7.86 4.67
N GLY A 11 -19.15 7.14 5.62
CA GLY A 11 -17.92 7.56 6.27
C GLY A 11 -16.77 7.69 5.29
N ILE A 12 -16.62 6.69 4.41
CA ILE A 12 -15.59 6.72 3.38
C ILE A 12 -15.82 7.89 2.42
N LEU A 13 -17.07 8.08 1.98
CA LEU A 13 -17.41 9.16 1.07
C LEU A 13 -17.12 10.54 1.69
N ALA A 14 -17.39 10.68 2.98
CA ALA A 14 -17.10 11.94 3.68
C ALA A 14 -15.59 12.20 3.73
N LEU A 15 -14.79 11.16 3.99
CA LEU A 15 -13.33 11.28 3.98
C LEU A 15 -12.82 11.64 2.59
N LEU A 16 -13.39 11.05 1.56
CA LEU A 16 -13.00 11.35 0.18
C LEU A 16 -13.35 12.77 -0.22
N ALA A 17 -14.49 13.29 0.28
CA ALA A 17 -14.91 14.65 0.00
C ALA A 17 -13.95 15.67 0.61
N ASP A 18 -13.35 15.32 1.75
CA ASP A 18 -12.40 16.19 2.45
C ASP A 18 -10.95 15.98 2.01
N ARG A 19 -10.72 15.17 0.99
CA ARG A 19 -9.36 14.93 0.51
C ARG A 19 -8.74 16.23 -0.02
N PRO A 20 -7.44 16.43 0.21
CA PRO A 20 -6.72 17.53 -0.42
C PRO A 20 -6.85 17.44 -1.92
N GLN A 21 -6.76 18.58 -2.57
CA GLN A 21 -6.88 18.63 -4.02
C GLN A 21 -5.81 17.77 -4.68
N LYS A 22 -6.24 17.00 -5.66
CA LYS A 22 -5.37 16.09 -6.37
C LYS A 22 -4.22 16.81 -7.05
N GLU A 23 -4.50 17.98 -7.62
CA GLU A 23 -3.48 18.79 -8.29
C GLU A 23 -2.38 19.22 -7.32
N ALA A 24 -2.77 19.57 -6.08
CA ALA A 24 -1.80 19.98 -5.07
C ALA A 24 -0.87 18.84 -4.72
N ILE A 25 -1.41 17.63 -4.56
CA ILE A 25 -0.60 16.46 -4.25
C ILE A 25 0.34 16.13 -5.39
N GLU A 26 -0.15 16.13 -6.62
CA GLU A 26 0.67 15.83 -7.80
C GLU A 26 1.79 16.85 -7.97
N SER A 27 1.48 18.13 -7.74
CA SER A 27 2.48 19.19 -7.80
C SER A 27 3.59 18.96 -6.79
N ILE A 28 3.23 18.60 -5.55
CA ILE A 28 4.20 18.36 -4.49
C ILE A 28 5.08 17.15 -4.81
N LYS A 29 4.49 16.11 -5.35
CA LYS A 29 5.23 14.88 -5.66
C LYS A 29 6.25 15.05 -6.79
N THR A 30 6.10 16.06 -7.61
CA THR A 30 7.00 16.28 -8.74
C THR A 30 8.12 17.28 -8.46
N ILE A 31 8.14 17.88 -7.26
CA ILE A 31 9.21 18.82 -6.90
C ILE A 31 10.53 18.07 -6.79
N GLU A 32 11.52 18.50 -7.57
CA GLU A 32 12.84 17.87 -7.58
C GLU A 32 13.86 18.62 -6.71
N GLU A 33 13.69 19.93 -6.58
CA GLU A 33 14.58 20.73 -5.74
C GLU A 33 14.00 20.77 -4.32
N LEU A 34 14.55 19.97 -3.44
CA LEU A 34 14.03 19.81 -2.07
C LEU A 34 14.85 20.61 -1.07
N GLU A 35 14.16 21.10 -0.07
CA GLU A 35 14.80 21.75 1.09
C GLU A 35 15.13 20.70 2.14
N ASP A 36 15.98 21.08 3.10
CA ASP A 36 16.38 20.17 4.16
C ASP A 36 15.22 19.80 5.06
N ASP A 37 15.39 18.72 5.80
CA ASP A 37 14.43 18.29 6.82
C ASP A 37 14.18 19.43 7.79
N ARG A 38 12.99 19.52 8.28
CA ARG A 38 12.64 20.49 9.32
C ARG A 38 11.83 19.79 10.40
N GLU A 39 11.73 20.44 11.54
CA GLU A 39 10.93 19.90 12.61
C GLU A 39 9.45 20.03 12.30
N PRO A 40 8.64 19.03 12.68
CA PRO A 40 7.21 19.11 12.43
C PRO A 40 6.55 20.13 13.35
N ASP A 41 5.54 20.79 12.82
CA ASP A 41 4.70 21.67 13.64
C ASP A 41 3.65 20.84 14.38
N ALA A 42 2.84 21.51 15.21
CA ALA A 42 1.85 20.82 16.04
C ALA A 42 0.82 20.07 15.21
N ASN A 43 0.39 20.66 14.09
CA ASN A 43 -0.58 20.01 13.21
C ASN A 43 0.00 18.78 12.54
N GLU A 44 1.25 18.88 12.10
CA GLU A 44 1.94 17.76 11.48
C GLU A 44 2.16 16.62 12.47
N LEU A 45 2.54 16.95 13.72
CA LEU A 45 2.71 15.93 14.75
C LEU A 45 1.40 15.21 15.04
N SER A 46 0.29 15.95 15.12
CA SER A 46 -1.01 15.36 15.36
C SER A 46 -1.38 14.36 14.25
N LEU A 47 -1.17 14.75 13.00
CA LEU A 47 -1.44 13.86 11.87
C LEU A 47 -0.52 12.65 11.89
N LEU A 48 0.75 12.83 12.20
CA LEU A 48 1.69 11.72 12.28
C LEU A 48 1.27 10.70 13.33
N GLU A 49 0.87 11.18 14.51
CA GLU A 49 0.43 10.28 15.57
C GLU A 49 -0.82 9.49 15.17
N GLN A 50 -1.76 10.16 14.51
CA GLN A 50 -2.97 9.50 14.03
C GLN A 50 -2.64 8.45 12.97
N ILE A 51 -1.75 8.76 12.05
CA ILE A 51 -1.35 7.83 10.99
C ILE A 51 -0.66 6.62 11.59
N VAL A 52 0.27 6.83 12.52
CA VAL A 52 1.00 5.73 13.16
C VAL A 52 0.03 4.81 13.88
N ALA A 53 -0.94 5.38 14.62
CA ALA A 53 -1.93 4.58 15.34
C ALA A 53 -2.80 3.77 14.38
N LEU A 54 -3.24 4.38 13.28
CA LEU A 54 -4.04 3.69 12.28
C LEU A 54 -3.28 2.55 11.62
N ARG A 55 -2.01 2.79 11.29
CA ARG A 55 -1.20 1.76 10.64
C ARG A 55 -0.94 0.58 11.56
N ALA A 56 -0.81 0.83 12.86
CA ALA A 56 -0.68 -0.24 13.83
C ALA A 56 -1.95 -1.10 13.86
N ARG A 57 -3.13 -0.46 13.82
CA ARG A 57 -4.39 -1.18 13.77
C ARG A 57 -4.55 -1.97 12.47
N ILE A 58 -4.16 -1.38 11.36
CA ILE A 58 -4.21 -2.05 10.06
C ILE A 58 -3.34 -3.30 10.09
N LYS A 59 -2.14 -3.19 10.65
CA LYS A 59 -1.23 -4.34 10.75
C LYS A 59 -1.81 -5.45 11.59
N THR A 60 -2.45 -5.11 12.72
CA THR A 60 -3.10 -6.10 13.57
C THR A 60 -4.22 -6.79 12.81
N LEU A 61 -5.07 -6.02 12.15
CA LEU A 61 -6.18 -6.58 11.37
C LEU A 61 -5.67 -7.44 10.21
N GLN A 62 -4.60 -7.00 9.55
CA GLN A 62 -4.00 -7.78 8.47
C GLN A 62 -3.50 -9.13 8.98
N THR A 63 -2.88 -9.14 10.16
CA THR A 63 -2.40 -10.38 10.76
C THR A 63 -3.56 -11.32 11.07
N GLU A 64 -4.65 -10.78 11.60
CA GLU A 64 -5.83 -11.60 11.87
C GLU A 64 -6.41 -12.18 10.58
N ASP A 65 -6.51 -11.35 9.55
CA ASP A 65 -7.00 -11.78 8.25
C ASP A 65 -6.12 -12.88 7.67
N ASP A 66 -4.80 -12.69 7.73
CA ASP A 66 -3.85 -13.67 7.21
C ASP A 66 -4.00 -15.03 7.92
N LEU A 67 -4.15 -15.02 9.24
CA LEU A 67 -4.28 -16.25 10.00
C LEU A 67 -5.57 -16.97 9.65
N LEU A 68 -6.68 -16.25 9.52
CA LEU A 68 -7.96 -16.86 9.16
C LEU A 68 -7.91 -17.38 7.72
N THR A 69 -7.29 -16.65 6.84
CA THR A 69 -7.16 -17.06 5.44
C THR A 69 -6.32 -18.33 5.32
N GLU A 70 -5.22 -18.40 6.07
CA GLU A 70 -4.37 -19.59 6.07
C GLU A 70 -5.11 -20.82 6.58
N ARG A 71 -5.92 -20.64 7.63
CA ARG A 71 -6.75 -21.73 8.14
C ARG A 71 -7.71 -22.21 7.07
N LEU A 72 -8.33 -21.27 6.35
CA LEU A 72 -9.25 -21.63 5.29
C LEU A 72 -8.54 -22.37 4.15
N MET A 73 -7.33 -21.90 3.79
CA MET A 73 -6.54 -22.57 2.76
C MET A 73 -6.29 -24.04 3.09
N VAL A 74 -5.95 -24.32 4.34
CA VAL A 74 -5.72 -25.70 4.78
C VAL A 74 -7.00 -26.52 4.69
N MET A 75 -8.13 -25.92 5.04
CA MET A 75 -9.43 -26.61 4.97
C MET A 75 -9.87 -26.87 3.54
N VAL A 76 -9.65 -25.92 2.64
CA VAL A 76 -9.99 -26.09 1.22
C VAL A 76 -9.09 -27.15 0.59
N GLY A 77 -7.82 -27.14 0.94
CA GLY A 77 -6.87 -28.18 0.52
C GLY A 77 -6.75 -28.28 -0.99
N LYS A 78 -7.10 -29.44 -1.51
CA LYS A 78 -6.95 -29.74 -2.95
C LYS A 78 -8.12 -29.25 -3.79
N SER A 79 -9.18 -28.75 -3.19
CA SER A 79 -10.35 -28.28 -3.93
C SER A 79 -10.02 -26.97 -4.64
N LYS A 80 -10.67 -26.77 -5.77
CA LYS A 80 -10.50 -25.52 -6.52
C LYS A 80 -11.20 -24.34 -5.87
N GLY A 81 -11.92 -24.58 -4.78
CA GLY A 81 -12.59 -23.54 -4.05
C GLY A 81 -13.83 -24.04 -3.35
N LEU A 82 -14.61 -23.09 -2.86
CA LEU A 82 -15.89 -23.36 -2.19
C LEU A 82 -16.99 -22.71 -3.01
N LEU A 83 -17.96 -23.52 -3.41
CA LEU A 83 -19.02 -23.07 -4.33
C LEU A 83 -19.72 -21.82 -3.81
N GLY A 84 -19.69 -20.78 -4.62
CA GLY A 84 -20.37 -19.52 -4.30
C GLY A 84 -19.65 -18.63 -3.32
N TRP A 85 -18.50 -19.06 -2.77
CA TRP A 85 -17.80 -18.30 -1.73
C TRP A 85 -16.36 -17.95 -2.09
N ALA A 86 -15.61 -18.92 -2.57
CA ALA A 86 -14.17 -18.71 -2.75
C ALA A 86 -13.62 -19.56 -3.88
N SER A 87 -12.56 -19.08 -4.51
CA SER A 87 -11.81 -19.87 -5.49
C SER A 87 -10.37 -19.99 -4.99
N PHE A 88 -9.78 -21.15 -5.27
CA PHE A 88 -8.39 -21.42 -4.87
C PHE A 88 -7.72 -22.21 -5.99
N ASN A 89 -7.75 -21.60 -7.18
CA ASN A 89 -7.21 -22.22 -8.38
C ASN A 89 -5.73 -21.95 -8.53
N GLY A 90 -5.05 -22.92 -9.15
CA GLY A 90 -3.66 -22.70 -9.52
C GLY A 90 -3.59 -21.94 -10.85
N THR A 91 -2.62 -21.06 -10.94
CA THR A 91 -2.35 -20.35 -12.19
C THR A 91 -0.87 -20.45 -12.51
N THR A 92 -0.57 -20.51 -13.82
CA THR A 92 0.81 -20.51 -14.28
C THR A 92 1.03 -19.25 -15.08
N THR A 93 2.06 -18.51 -14.71
CA THR A 93 2.37 -17.27 -15.42
C THR A 93 3.81 -17.32 -15.93
N ASN A 94 4.00 -16.74 -17.09
CA ASN A 94 5.32 -16.54 -17.65
C ASN A 94 5.66 -15.08 -17.54
N ARG A 95 6.75 -14.79 -16.86
CA ARG A 95 7.17 -13.42 -16.63
C ARG A 95 8.58 -13.22 -17.13
N PHE A 96 8.83 -12.09 -17.77
CA PHE A 96 10.16 -11.74 -18.20
C PHE A 96 11.05 -11.54 -16.97
N ASP A 97 12.17 -12.26 -16.93
CA ASP A 97 13.12 -12.14 -15.82
C ASP A 97 14.08 -10.99 -16.13
N ALA A 98 13.66 -9.80 -15.74
CA ALA A 98 14.41 -8.58 -16.04
C ALA A 98 15.77 -8.57 -15.34
N SER A 99 15.84 -9.07 -14.12
CA SER A 99 17.10 -9.12 -13.36
C SER A 99 18.12 -10.00 -14.03
N ARG A 100 17.69 -11.18 -14.46
CA ARG A 100 18.57 -12.12 -15.16
C ARG A 100 19.01 -11.55 -16.50
N PHE A 101 18.09 -10.96 -17.25
CA PHE A 101 18.40 -10.36 -18.53
C PHE A 101 19.43 -9.25 -18.38
N GLN A 102 19.25 -8.40 -17.38
CA GLN A 102 20.16 -7.29 -17.13
C GLN A 102 21.54 -7.79 -16.72
N SER A 103 21.61 -8.86 -15.94
CA SER A 103 22.86 -9.45 -15.51
C SER A 103 23.62 -10.07 -16.68
N GLU A 104 22.91 -10.77 -17.57
CA GLU A 104 23.54 -11.48 -18.69
C GLU A 104 23.77 -10.60 -19.92
N ASN A 105 23.00 -9.52 -20.04
CA ASN A 105 23.08 -8.62 -21.19
C ASN A 105 23.08 -7.15 -20.74
N PRO A 106 24.11 -6.73 -19.97
CA PRO A 106 24.08 -5.39 -19.37
C PRO A 106 24.07 -4.27 -20.39
N ASP A 107 24.78 -4.41 -21.51
CA ASP A 107 24.84 -3.36 -22.52
C ASP A 107 23.52 -3.21 -23.25
N LEU A 108 22.88 -4.32 -23.57
CA LEU A 108 21.58 -4.29 -24.24
C LEU A 108 20.50 -3.78 -23.29
N ALA A 109 20.52 -4.22 -22.04
CA ALA A 109 19.55 -3.78 -21.03
C ALA A 109 19.60 -2.27 -20.83
N LYS A 110 20.80 -1.70 -20.86
CA LYS A 110 21.00 -0.26 -20.65
C LYS A 110 20.20 0.58 -21.65
N ASP A 111 20.10 0.12 -22.88
CA ASP A 111 19.39 0.85 -23.93
C ASP A 111 17.88 0.89 -23.68
N TYR A 112 17.37 -0.04 -22.86
CA TYR A 112 15.95 -0.14 -22.58
C TYR A 112 15.57 0.33 -21.17
N MET A 113 16.54 0.92 -20.45
CA MET A 113 16.26 1.47 -19.14
C MET A 113 15.59 2.83 -19.27
N LYS A 114 14.63 3.04 -18.37
CA LYS A 114 13.91 4.31 -18.32
C LYS A 114 14.09 4.93 -16.94
N THR A 115 14.50 6.19 -16.92
CA THR A 115 14.67 6.91 -15.68
C THR A 115 13.39 7.68 -15.34
N SER A 116 12.93 7.54 -14.12
CA SER A 116 11.78 8.29 -13.66
C SER A 116 12.05 8.84 -12.28
N TYR A 117 11.39 9.93 -11.95
CA TYR A 117 11.49 10.56 -10.63
C TYR A 117 10.17 10.39 -9.90
N SER A 118 10.25 10.03 -8.63
CA SER A 118 9.06 9.97 -7.79
C SER A 118 9.44 10.33 -6.36
N ARG A 119 8.44 10.78 -5.62
CA ARG A 119 8.62 11.21 -4.25
C ARG A 119 7.58 10.53 -3.39
N THR A 120 8.00 9.85 -2.35
CA THR A 120 7.11 9.06 -1.50
C THR A 120 7.27 9.47 -0.05
N LEU A 121 6.15 9.73 0.61
CA LEU A 121 6.16 10.04 2.04
C LEU A 121 6.30 8.73 2.81
N ARG A 122 7.35 8.66 3.64
CA ARG A 122 7.57 7.50 4.51
C ARG A 122 7.62 7.98 5.95
N ILE A 123 6.86 7.33 6.79
CA ILE A 123 6.77 7.68 8.20
C ILE A 123 7.62 6.70 8.98
N ARG A 124 8.62 7.23 9.69
CA ARG A 124 9.57 6.43 10.43
C ARG A 124 9.10 6.24 11.86
N ARG A 125 8.92 5.00 12.24
CA ARG A 125 8.42 4.65 13.57
C ARG A 125 9.35 5.05 14.68
N GLY A 126 10.64 4.92 14.46
CA GLY A 126 11.63 5.18 15.49
C GLY A 126 11.57 6.57 16.06
N MET A 127 11.17 7.53 15.24
CA MET A 127 11.10 8.92 15.67
C MET A 127 9.93 9.18 16.61
N ALA A 128 8.87 8.39 16.47
CA ALA A 128 7.69 8.56 17.31
C ALA A 128 7.86 7.99 18.71
N GLN A 129 8.92 7.24 18.94
CA GLN A 129 9.17 6.60 20.23
C GLN A 129 10.05 7.43 21.14
N ASP A 130 10.63 8.47 20.61
CA ASP A 130 11.46 9.36 21.40
C ASP A 130 10.62 10.44 22.09
#